data_9a2a21baaf7911b2c36d0a6cc667621e
#
_entry.id   9a2a21baaf7911b2c36d0a6cc667621e
#
_cell.length_a   1.000
_cell.length_b   1.000
_cell.length_c   1.000
_cell.angle_alpha   90.00
_cell.angle_beta   90.00
_cell.angle_gamma   90.00
#
_symmetry.space_group_name_H-M   'P 1'
#
loop_
_entity.id
_entity.type
_entity.pdbx_description
1 polymer ?
#
loop_
_entity_poly.entity_id
_entity_poly.type
_entity_poly.pdbx_seq_one_letter_code
_entity_poly.pdbx_strand_id
1 'polypeptide(L)'
;MMNVLLLSVFFVALWSVSADLWPGDIPWDAAEAGELTDGRVPVYMVSDTEGIEPIENTEIIEDKNSDTADQDVSMKDACTAMEQILDCGSKTFFCGYPVDESFLSWVGAKYGMETLPALAEELRAGSRDTQLWYDLTDNTIHVLWMEYCKAHGYATYLWRDVVWKEAADPSCIKLDFVGDTNFDDDWCTMKAAEEGGVESCISSDVREELKSADLTMVNNEFTYTDCDAALEGKTYTFQADPEKVKLLELFGTDIVSLANNHSFDYGEEGILDTMDTLAEAGIVYSGAGRDVAEASAIRYFVVGGRKFAIVSATEIERFSHFTRAAGESTSGVLKTQQEEYVLAAIRKADANSDYVIAFIHWGAEGKINYDSEQARMAEAYVDAGADAIIGGHPHRLQGVSFVKNVPVAYSLGNFWFSTGTLYTTIAQLQVDADGELSLIMLPCVQKEMQTKMLTSEEDKKAFYQYVADISTNVGIDENGCFFSYRDVTEPGVSPYAYTSGRKYGLRDDLTDNEGRVIDIVGNLQ
;
A
#
# COMPACT_ATOMS: atom_id res chain seq x y z
N MET A 1 56.29 9.31 18.34
CA MET A 1 55.72 8.45 17.30
C MET A 1 54.95 7.27 17.90
N MET A 2 54.23 7.43 18.98
CA MET A 2 53.50 6.33 19.63
C MET A 2 52.09 6.72 20.13
N ASN A 3 51.61 7.90 19.70
CA ASN A 3 50.29 8.42 20.09
C ASN A 3 49.33 8.65 18.90
N VAL A 4 49.64 8.14 17.70
CA VAL A 4 48.78 8.25 16.51
C VAL A 4 48.14 6.90 16.13
N LEU A 5 48.64 5.78 16.71
CA LEU A 5 48.09 4.43 16.41
C LEU A 5 46.96 3.99 17.34
N LEU A 6 46.67 4.72 18.41
CA LEU A 6 45.58 4.38 19.35
C LEU A 6 44.26 5.08 19.07
N LEU A 7 44.25 6.08 18.20
CA LEU A 7 43.01 6.76 17.77
C LEU A 7 42.34 6.14 16.54
N SER A 8 43.07 5.33 15.76
CA SER A 8 42.51 4.66 14.58
C SER A 8 41.82 3.32 14.89
N VAL A 9 42.03 2.76 16.06
CA VAL A 9 41.37 1.49 16.49
C VAL A 9 40.06 1.78 17.21
N PHE A 10 39.88 2.96 17.79
CA PHE A 10 38.62 3.36 18.45
C PHE A 10 37.58 3.89 17.46
N PHE A 11 37.97 4.36 16.28
CA PHE A 11 37.01 4.83 15.25
C PHE A 11 36.45 3.71 14.39
N VAL A 12 37.13 2.56 14.29
CA VAL A 12 36.61 1.37 13.55
C VAL A 12 35.67 0.52 14.41
N ALA A 13 35.77 0.62 15.75
CA ALA A 13 34.86 -0.10 16.66
C ALA A 13 33.54 0.63 16.93
N LEU A 14 33.46 1.94 16.62
CA LEU A 14 32.22 2.72 16.77
C LEU A 14 31.37 2.80 15.47
N TRP A 15 31.94 2.36 14.33
CA TRP A 15 31.21 2.30 13.06
C TRP A 15 30.57 0.93 12.77
N SER A 16 30.86 -0.08 13.60
CA SER A 16 30.25 -1.41 13.48
C SER A 16 29.08 -1.66 14.46
N VAL A 17 28.63 -0.66 15.21
CA VAL A 17 27.52 -0.77 16.17
C VAL A 17 26.34 0.14 15.83
N SER A 18 26.44 0.98 14.80
CA SER A 18 25.37 1.94 14.44
C SER A 18 24.64 1.66 13.12
N ALA A 19 24.78 0.46 12.55
CA ALA A 19 24.13 0.09 11.29
C ALA A 19 22.88 -0.81 11.43
N ASP A 20 22.51 -1.23 12.64
CA ASP A 20 21.52 -2.32 12.80
C ASP A 20 20.49 -2.09 13.91
N LEU A 21 19.88 -0.92 14.03
CA LEU A 21 18.67 -0.78 14.85
C LEU A 21 17.74 0.28 14.25
N TRP A 22 16.96 -0.12 13.27
CA TRP A 22 15.73 0.58 12.88
C TRP A 22 14.63 0.28 13.91
N PRO A 23 13.76 1.23 14.27
CA PRO A 23 12.60 0.96 15.12
C PRO A 23 11.56 0.01 14.49
N GLY A 24 11.83 -0.59 13.35
CA GLY A 24 11.01 -1.62 12.69
C GLY A 24 11.67 -2.99 12.63
N ASP A 25 12.92 -3.13 13.04
CA ASP A 25 13.62 -4.41 13.06
C ASP A 25 13.55 -5.04 14.46
N ILE A 26 12.34 -5.42 14.86
CA ILE A 26 12.22 -6.52 15.82
C ILE A 26 12.49 -7.77 14.97
N PRO A 27 13.57 -8.53 15.24
CA PRO A 27 13.81 -9.76 14.51
C PRO A 27 12.65 -10.71 14.78
N TRP A 28 11.84 -10.94 13.76
CA TRP A 28 10.76 -11.93 13.76
C TRP A 28 11.28 -13.35 13.61
N ASP A 29 12.59 -13.52 13.53
CA ASP A 29 13.26 -14.81 13.39
C ASP A 29 14.20 -15.03 14.59
N ALA A 30 13.75 -15.90 15.50
CA ALA A 30 14.54 -16.34 16.65
C ALA A 30 15.85 -17.08 16.25
N ALA A 31 16.06 -17.34 14.96
CA ALA A 31 17.25 -18.01 14.44
C ALA A 31 18.43 -17.06 14.19
N GLU A 32 18.22 -15.72 14.14
CA GLU A 32 19.30 -14.73 14.02
C GLU A 32 19.73 -14.11 15.36
N ALA A 33 18.99 -14.32 16.44
CA ALA A 33 19.44 -13.98 17.79
C ALA A 33 20.45 -15.05 18.24
N GLY A 34 21.72 -14.71 18.22
CA GLY A 34 22.79 -15.63 18.63
C GLY A 34 22.50 -16.31 19.95
N GLU A 35 22.91 -17.58 20.06
CA GLU A 35 22.74 -18.52 21.19
C GLU A 35 22.64 -17.84 22.57
N LEU A 36 21.41 -17.69 23.07
CA LEU A 36 21.17 -17.43 24.48
C LEU A 36 21.05 -18.78 25.19
N THR A 37 22.06 -19.09 26.01
CA THR A 37 22.27 -20.38 26.66
C THR A 37 21.33 -20.67 27.84
N ASP A 38 20.26 -19.89 28.07
CA ASP A 38 19.34 -20.08 29.22
C ASP A 38 17.83 -20.01 28.92
N GLY A 39 17.44 -20.02 27.65
CA GLY A 39 16.02 -20.16 27.26
C GLY A 39 15.09 -18.97 27.61
N ARG A 40 15.63 -17.77 27.83
CA ARG A 40 14.83 -16.59 28.12
C ARG A 40 14.88 -15.60 26.96
N VAL A 41 13.71 -15.25 26.44
CA VAL A 41 13.56 -14.18 25.45
C VAL A 41 13.47 -12.84 26.21
N PRO A 42 14.31 -11.84 25.91
CA PRO A 42 14.22 -10.56 26.57
C PRO A 42 12.97 -9.79 26.07
N VAL A 43 12.12 -9.39 27.00
CA VAL A 43 10.99 -8.48 26.74
C VAL A 43 11.50 -7.05 26.95
N TYR A 44 11.46 -6.23 25.90
CA TYR A 44 11.81 -4.82 25.98
C TYR A 44 10.54 -3.96 26.03
N MET A 45 10.43 -3.13 27.06
CA MET A 45 9.46 -2.03 27.12
C MET A 45 10.20 -0.73 26.81
N VAL A 46 9.70 0.02 25.84
CA VAL A 46 10.15 1.40 25.59
C VAL A 46 9.23 2.33 26.39
N SER A 47 9.75 2.93 27.45
CA SER A 47 9.12 4.07 28.10
C SER A 47 9.79 5.35 27.60
N ASP A 48 9.01 6.35 27.30
CA ASP A 48 9.53 7.68 26.98
C ASP A 48 10.51 8.14 28.06
N THR A 49 11.70 8.52 27.63
CA THR A 49 12.81 9.10 28.39
C THR A 49 13.50 8.22 29.44
N GLU A 50 14.78 7.93 29.17
CA GLU A 50 15.83 7.49 30.08
C GLU A 50 15.81 6.01 30.54
N GLY A 51 16.60 5.19 29.86
CA GLY A 51 17.22 3.99 30.40
C GLY A 51 16.34 2.73 30.37
N ILE A 52 16.80 1.75 29.66
CA ILE A 52 16.23 0.39 29.64
C ILE A 52 16.64 -0.32 30.93
N GLU A 53 15.69 -0.64 31.80
CA GLU A 53 15.90 -1.57 32.90
C GLU A 53 15.15 -2.89 32.67
N PRO A 54 15.75 -4.05 32.93
CA PRO A 54 15.07 -5.34 32.83
C PRO A 54 14.10 -5.54 34.00
N ILE A 55 12.88 -6.00 33.70
CA ILE A 55 11.91 -6.40 34.73
C ILE A 55 12.20 -7.84 35.14
N GLU A 56 12.63 -8.03 36.38
CA GLU A 56 12.73 -9.35 37.02
C GLU A 56 11.36 -9.79 37.54
N ASN A 57 10.98 -11.01 37.14
CA ASN A 57 10.01 -11.92 37.79
C ASN A 57 8.60 -11.40 38.10
N THR A 58 7.64 -11.74 37.25
CA THR A 58 6.25 -11.96 37.69
C THR A 58 6.09 -13.37 38.20
N GLU A 59 5.78 -13.53 39.49
CA GLU A 59 5.44 -14.79 40.11
C GLU A 59 4.13 -15.34 39.50
N ILE A 60 4.19 -16.59 39.04
CA ILE A 60 3.01 -17.35 38.65
C ILE A 60 2.21 -17.62 39.93
N ILE A 61 1.01 -17.06 40.03
CA ILE A 61 0.06 -17.38 41.10
C ILE A 61 -0.47 -18.78 40.81
N GLU A 62 0.03 -19.77 41.52
CA GLU A 62 -0.57 -21.11 41.57
C GLU A 62 -1.87 -21.05 42.34
N ASP A 63 -2.99 -21.16 41.64
CA ASP A 63 -4.28 -21.41 42.26
C ASP A 63 -4.43 -22.93 42.51
N LYS A 64 -4.29 -23.32 43.77
CA LYS A 64 -4.41 -24.72 44.21
C LYS A 64 -5.87 -25.02 44.52
N ASN A 65 -6.63 -25.46 43.52
CA ASN A 65 -7.75 -26.42 43.72
C ASN A 65 -8.55 -26.66 42.44
N SER A 66 -8.20 -27.66 41.65
CA SER A 66 -9.12 -28.47 40.83
C SER A 66 -8.40 -29.68 40.26
N ASP A 67 -9.09 -30.76 40.02
CA ASP A 67 -8.66 -32.10 39.64
C ASP A 67 -7.54 -32.17 38.59
N THR A 68 -6.36 -32.63 39.02
CA THR A 68 -5.08 -32.46 38.33
C THR A 68 -4.79 -33.46 37.20
N ALA A 69 -5.63 -34.47 36.96
CA ALA A 69 -5.30 -35.53 36.00
C ALA A 69 -5.71 -35.22 34.55
N ASP A 70 -6.83 -34.54 34.32
CA ASP A 70 -7.28 -34.17 32.97
C ASP A 70 -6.57 -32.92 32.45
N GLN A 71 -6.13 -32.00 33.34
CA GLN A 71 -5.38 -30.80 32.95
C GLN A 71 -3.93 -31.11 32.51
N ASP A 72 -3.30 -32.12 33.12
CA ASP A 72 -1.92 -32.52 32.75
C ASP A 72 -1.83 -33.15 31.35
N VAL A 73 -2.87 -33.87 30.91
CA VAL A 73 -2.92 -34.46 29.55
C VAL A 73 -3.14 -33.36 28.51
N SER A 74 -4.05 -32.45 28.77
CA SER A 74 -4.34 -31.29 27.89
C SER A 74 -3.15 -30.37 27.70
N MET A 75 -2.43 -30.04 28.78
CA MET A 75 -1.26 -29.19 28.75
C MET A 75 -0.08 -29.82 27.98
N LYS A 76 0.11 -31.13 28.13
CA LYS A 76 1.13 -31.89 27.40
C LYS A 76 0.81 -31.97 25.91
N ASP A 77 -0.44 -32.18 25.55
CA ASP A 77 -0.88 -32.18 24.15
C ASP A 77 -0.76 -30.82 23.52
N ALA A 78 -1.07 -29.74 24.26
CA ALA A 78 -0.91 -28.37 23.82
C ALA A 78 0.57 -27.98 23.63
N CYS A 79 1.46 -28.34 24.57
CA CYS A 79 2.90 -28.12 24.41
C CYS A 79 3.45 -28.90 23.19
N THR A 80 3.01 -30.14 22.99
CA THR A 80 3.40 -30.94 21.81
C THR A 80 2.89 -30.30 20.52
N ALA A 81 1.68 -29.75 20.53
CA ALA A 81 1.13 -29.03 19.39
C ALA A 81 1.91 -27.75 19.08
N MET A 82 2.29 -26.98 20.11
CA MET A 82 3.13 -25.79 19.96
C MET A 82 4.51 -26.14 19.40
N GLU A 83 5.18 -27.15 19.95
CA GLU A 83 6.46 -27.64 19.41
C GLU A 83 6.32 -28.06 17.93
N GLN A 84 5.23 -28.69 17.56
CA GLN A 84 4.96 -29.10 16.17
C GLN A 84 4.65 -27.93 15.23
N ILE A 85 4.07 -26.84 15.72
CA ILE A 85 3.89 -25.60 14.96
C ILE A 85 5.25 -24.95 14.72
N LEU A 86 6.08 -24.85 15.76
CA LEU A 86 7.39 -24.22 15.71
C LEU A 86 8.41 -25.05 14.90
N ASP A 87 8.27 -26.38 14.88
CA ASP A 87 9.16 -27.30 14.14
C ASP A 87 8.85 -27.40 12.64
N CYS A 88 7.78 -26.75 12.16
CA CYS A 88 7.45 -26.68 10.74
C CYS A 88 8.41 -25.81 9.89
N GLY A 89 9.49 -25.30 10.49
CA GLY A 89 10.77 -24.91 9.86
C GLY A 89 10.73 -23.77 8.84
N SER A 90 9.59 -23.12 8.60
CA SER A 90 9.56 -21.97 7.71
C SER A 90 8.33 -21.11 8.00
N LYS A 91 8.60 -19.92 8.55
CA LYS A 91 7.68 -18.82 8.68
C LYS A 91 6.39 -19.19 9.44
N THR A 92 6.46 -19.06 10.74
CA THR A 92 5.32 -19.05 11.68
C THR A 92 4.39 -17.85 11.42
N PHE A 93 3.98 -17.64 10.17
CA PHE A 93 3.01 -16.63 9.81
C PHE A 93 1.75 -17.31 9.29
N PHE A 94 0.68 -17.20 10.03
CA PHE A 94 -0.64 -17.58 9.54
C PHE A 94 -1.33 -16.31 9.03
N CYS A 95 -1.61 -16.31 7.73
CA CYS A 95 -2.23 -15.15 7.11
C CYS A 95 -1.50 -13.82 7.44
N GLY A 96 -0.16 -13.80 7.60
CA GLY A 96 0.68 -12.63 7.90
C GLY A 96 0.81 -12.27 9.37
N TYR A 97 0.02 -12.86 10.30
CA TYR A 97 0.26 -12.68 11.74
C TYR A 97 1.35 -13.62 12.22
N PRO A 98 2.30 -13.13 13.02
CA PRO A 98 3.24 -14.00 13.67
C PRO A 98 2.49 -14.89 14.67
N VAL A 99 2.47 -16.18 14.39
CA VAL A 99 1.89 -17.21 15.27
C VAL A 99 3.07 -17.85 16.01
N ASP A 100 3.65 -17.08 16.92
CA ASP A 100 4.76 -17.54 17.75
C ASP A 100 4.26 -18.19 19.05
N GLU A 101 5.20 -18.73 19.81
CA GLU A 101 4.93 -19.41 21.09
C GLU A 101 4.20 -18.48 22.07
N SER A 102 4.57 -17.20 22.11
CA SER A 102 3.99 -16.21 23.03
C SER A 102 2.52 -15.93 22.69
N PHE A 103 2.22 -15.75 21.40
CA PHE A 103 0.86 -15.54 20.93
C PHE A 103 -0.02 -16.78 21.16
N LEU A 104 0.48 -17.97 20.79
CA LEU A 104 -0.24 -19.22 21.00
C LEU A 104 -0.48 -19.50 22.50
N SER A 105 0.52 -19.27 23.34
CA SER A 105 0.37 -19.40 24.80
C SER A 105 -0.72 -18.47 25.34
N TRP A 106 -0.76 -17.25 24.84
CA TRP A 106 -1.78 -16.28 25.22
C TRP A 106 -3.18 -16.71 24.74
N VAL A 107 -3.31 -17.21 23.49
CA VAL A 107 -4.57 -17.74 22.98
C VAL A 107 -5.03 -18.93 23.83
N GLY A 108 -4.16 -19.89 24.08
CA GLY A 108 -4.47 -21.06 24.93
C GLY A 108 -4.86 -20.68 26.35
N ALA A 109 -4.18 -19.71 26.96
CA ALA A 109 -4.52 -19.22 28.30
C ALA A 109 -5.88 -18.50 28.35
N LYS A 110 -6.26 -17.81 27.26
CA LYS A 110 -7.50 -17.01 27.23
C LYS A 110 -8.71 -17.82 26.77
N TYR A 111 -8.56 -18.72 25.81
CA TYR A 111 -9.66 -19.42 25.14
C TYR A 111 -9.67 -20.94 25.41
N GLY A 112 -8.70 -21.44 26.17
CA GLY A 112 -8.55 -22.86 26.52
C GLY A 112 -7.40 -23.52 25.75
N MET A 113 -6.58 -24.26 26.46
CA MET A 113 -5.42 -24.96 25.87
C MET A 113 -5.83 -26.04 24.85
N GLU A 114 -7.06 -26.51 24.91
CA GLU A 114 -7.64 -27.46 23.98
C GLU A 114 -7.85 -26.93 22.56
N THR A 115 -7.76 -25.60 22.37
CA THR A 115 -7.84 -24.97 21.05
C THR A 115 -6.56 -25.19 20.24
N LEU A 116 -5.41 -25.30 20.90
CA LEU A 116 -4.08 -25.33 20.26
C LEU A 116 -3.86 -26.58 19.36
N PRO A 117 -4.28 -27.80 19.71
CA PRO A 117 -4.10 -28.96 18.83
C PRO A 117 -4.80 -28.83 17.47
N ALA A 118 -6.00 -28.25 17.45
CA ALA A 118 -6.75 -28.03 16.20
C ALA A 118 -6.08 -26.96 15.34
N LEU A 119 -5.63 -25.86 15.95
CA LEU A 119 -4.85 -24.82 15.26
C LEU A 119 -3.53 -25.36 14.68
N ALA A 120 -2.83 -26.23 15.45
CA ALA A 120 -1.59 -26.85 15.00
C ALA A 120 -1.79 -27.78 13.80
N GLU A 121 -2.90 -28.50 13.74
CA GLU A 121 -3.22 -29.38 12.61
C GLU A 121 -3.47 -28.58 11.34
N GLU A 122 -4.23 -27.51 11.45
CA GLU A 122 -4.56 -26.62 10.32
C GLU A 122 -3.32 -25.88 9.79
N LEU A 123 -2.50 -25.34 10.69
CA LEU A 123 -1.24 -24.68 10.32
C LEU A 123 -0.28 -25.64 9.60
N ARG A 124 -0.20 -26.92 10.04
CA ARG A 124 0.59 -27.96 9.37
C ARG A 124 0.05 -28.34 8.00
N ALA A 125 -1.27 -28.29 7.84
CA ALA A 125 -1.91 -28.54 6.55
C ALA A 125 -1.64 -27.42 5.52
N GLY A 126 -1.04 -26.31 5.95
CA GLY A 126 -0.82 -25.13 5.12
C GLY A 126 -2.12 -24.41 4.77
N SER A 127 -3.19 -24.69 5.51
CA SER A 127 -4.47 -24.04 5.36
C SER A 127 -4.34 -22.54 5.64
N ARG A 128 -5.10 -21.77 4.88
CA ARG A 128 -5.28 -20.32 5.11
C ARG A 128 -6.69 -20.01 5.59
N ASP A 129 -7.45 -21.02 6.01
CA ASP A 129 -8.80 -20.85 6.50
C ASP A 129 -8.82 -20.12 7.84
N THR A 130 -9.32 -18.90 7.83
CA THR A 130 -9.47 -18.06 9.02
C THR A 130 -10.68 -18.46 9.86
N GLN A 131 -11.61 -19.25 9.32
CA GLN A 131 -12.85 -19.65 9.98
C GLN A 131 -12.57 -20.48 11.23
N LEU A 132 -11.55 -21.33 11.20
CA LEU A 132 -11.19 -22.15 12.37
C LEU A 132 -10.87 -21.30 13.61
N TRP A 133 -10.17 -20.16 13.44
CA TRP A 133 -9.89 -19.24 14.54
C TRP A 133 -11.18 -18.71 15.17
N TYR A 134 -12.15 -18.37 14.31
CA TYR A 134 -13.45 -17.90 14.75
C TYR A 134 -14.24 -19.02 15.45
N ASP A 135 -14.25 -20.22 14.90
CA ASP A 135 -14.98 -21.38 15.46
C ASP A 135 -14.45 -21.80 16.85
N LEU A 136 -13.14 -21.60 17.09
CA LEU A 136 -12.51 -21.96 18.37
C LEU A 136 -12.51 -20.85 19.41
N THR A 137 -12.63 -19.58 19.01
CA THR A 137 -12.42 -18.43 19.91
C THR A 137 -13.54 -17.39 19.85
N ASP A 138 -14.53 -17.54 18.96
CA ASP A 138 -15.52 -16.51 18.59
C ASP A 138 -14.89 -15.19 18.11
N ASN A 139 -13.62 -15.24 17.67
CA ASN A 139 -12.87 -14.09 17.19
C ASN A 139 -12.03 -14.42 15.98
N THR A 140 -11.89 -13.47 15.05
CA THR A 140 -10.93 -13.60 13.95
C THR A 140 -9.49 -13.52 14.50
N ILE A 141 -8.53 -14.09 13.78
CA ILE A 141 -7.11 -13.99 14.17
C ILE A 141 -6.67 -12.52 14.30
N HIS A 142 -7.25 -11.62 13.50
CA HIS A 142 -7.01 -10.18 13.62
C HIS A 142 -7.38 -9.65 15.01
N VAL A 143 -8.60 -9.93 15.48
CA VAL A 143 -9.06 -9.49 16.80
C VAL A 143 -8.20 -10.10 17.91
N LEU A 144 -7.83 -11.36 17.77
CA LEU A 144 -6.95 -12.04 18.73
C LEU A 144 -5.59 -11.39 18.82
N TRP A 145 -4.99 -11.08 17.66
CA TRP A 145 -3.70 -10.39 17.59
C TRP A 145 -3.76 -8.98 18.19
N MET A 146 -4.84 -8.25 17.91
CA MET A 146 -5.10 -6.94 18.48
C MET A 146 -5.15 -6.96 20.00
N GLU A 147 -5.90 -7.91 20.55
CA GLU A 147 -6.03 -8.08 21.99
C GLU A 147 -4.72 -8.53 22.63
N TYR A 148 -3.95 -9.40 21.94
CA TYR A 148 -2.63 -9.80 22.38
C TYR A 148 -1.67 -8.62 22.45
N CYS A 149 -1.60 -7.81 21.40
CA CYS A 149 -0.76 -6.61 21.39
C CYS A 149 -1.16 -5.65 22.51
N LYS A 150 -2.46 -5.41 22.71
CA LYS A 150 -2.97 -4.57 23.79
C LYS A 150 -2.61 -5.12 25.17
N ALA A 151 -2.71 -6.43 25.37
CA ALA A 151 -2.40 -7.08 26.64
C ALA A 151 -0.91 -6.99 26.99
N HIS A 152 -0.02 -6.92 25.99
CA HIS A 152 1.43 -6.87 26.15
C HIS A 152 2.03 -5.47 25.98
N GLY A 153 1.18 -4.44 25.84
CA GLY A 153 1.64 -3.04 25.72
C GLY A 153 2.39 -2.74 24.41
N TYR A 154 2.23 -3.59 23.39
CA TYR A 154 2.79 -3.30 22.07
C TYR A 154 2.15 -2.05 21.49
N ALA A 155 2.98 -1.21 20.89
CA ALA A 155 2.52 0.05 20.33
C ALA A 155 1.49 -0.17 19.19
N THR A 156 0.43 0.63 19.20
CA THR A 156 -0.69 0.50 18.27
C THR A 156 -0.30 0.67 16.79
N TYR A 157 0.82 1.35 16.51
CA TYR A 157 1.28 1.55 15.13
C TYR A 157 1.77 0.26 14.46
N LEU A 158 2.18 -0.77 15.21
CA LEU A 158 2.57 -2.05 14.63
C LEU A 158 1.42 -2.78 13.93
N TRP A 159 0.19 -2.47 14.26
CA TRP A 159 -0.98 -3.07 13.61
C TRP A 159 -1.44 -2.30 12.37
N ARG A 160 -1.08 -1.01 12.26
CA ARG A 160 -1.39 -0.21 11.07
C ARG A 160 -0.55 -0.62 9.86
N ASP A 161 0.54 -1.37 10.08
CA ASP A 161 1.37 -1.88 9.01
C ASP A 161 0.74 -3.08 8.29
N VAL A 162 -0.22 -3.77 8.92
CA VAL A 162 -0.95 -4.89 8.31
C VAL A 162 -2.45 -4.73 8.54
N VAL A 163 -3.22 -4.59 7.47
CA VAL A 163 -4.68 -4.54 7.48
C VAL A 163 -5.24 -5.84 6.92
N TRP A 164 -6.30 -6.34 7.54
CA TRP A 164 -6.95 -7.58 7.15
C TRP A 164 -8.33 -7.32 6.61
N LYS A 165 -8.62 -7.96 5.48
CA LYS A 165 -9.93 -7.90 4.85
C LYS A 165 -10.32 -9.29 4.35
N GLU A 166 -11.57 -9.64 4.54
CA GLU A 166 -12.15 -10.79 3.85
C GLU A 166 -12.32 -10.42 2.38
N ALA A 167 -11.96 -11.35 1.49
CA ALA A 167 -12.25 -11.17 0.07
C ALA A 167 -13.72 -11.47 -0.19
N ALA A 168 -14.38 -10.63 -0.99
CA ALA A 168 -15.75 -10.88 -1.43
C ALA A 168 -15.83 -12.19 -2.24
N ASP A 169 -14.81 -12.47 -3.03
CA ASP A 169 -14.60 -13.74 -3.74
C ASP A 169 -13.12 -14.14 -3.64
N PRO A 170 -12.75 -15.12 -2.80
CA PRO A 170 -11.36 -15.56 -2.67
C PRO A 170 -10.77 -16.14 -3.95
N SER A 171 -11.58 -16.50 -4.94
CA SER A 171 -11.09 -16.95 -6.26
C SER A 171 -10.76 -15.82 -7.23
N CYS A 172 -11.11 -14.58 -6.89
CA CYS A 172 -10.82 -13.40 -7.69
C CYS A 172 -10.75 -12.16 -6.80
N ILE A 173 -9.57 -11.91 -6.21
CA ILE A 173 -9.33 -10.75 -5.34
C ILE A 173 -9.17 -9.50 -6.21
N LYS A 174 -9.86 -8.41 -5.85
CA LYS A 174 -9.90 -7.16 -6.60
C LYS A 174 -9.34 -6.00 -5.79
N LEU A 175 -8.32 -5.33 -6.33
CA LEU A 175 -7.74 -4.13 -5.76
C LEU A 175 -7.93 -2.97 -6.73
N ASP A 176 -8.65 -1.95 -6.33
CA ASP A 176 -8.96 -0.78 -7.15
C ASP A 176 -8.05 0.40 -6.81
N PHE A 177 -7.53 1.03 -7.84
CA PHE A 177 -6.69 2.23 -7.75
C PHE A 177 -7.31 3.34 -8.59
N VAL A 178 -7.42 4.52 -8.02
CA VAL A 178 -7.87 5.71 -8.74
C VAL A 178 -6.79 6.80 -8.73
N GLY A 179 -6.88 7.68 -9.71
CA GLY A 179 -5.92 8.76 -9.91
C GLY A 179 -6.11 9.94 -8.95
N ASP A 180 -5.74 11.10 -9.43
CA ASP A 180 -5.62 12.31 -8.62
C ASP A 180 -6.99 12.80 -8.14
N THR A 181 -7.12 13.01 -6.83
CA THR A 181 -8.33 13.57 -6.18
C THR A 181 -7.99 14.84 -5.41
N ASN A 182 -8.93 15.79 -5.37
CA ASN A 182 -8.77 17.04 -4.66
C ASN A 182 -10.07 17.45 -3.95
N PHE A 183 -10.01 17.56 -2.63
CA PHE A 183 -11.14 17.99 -1.77
C PHE A 183 -10.94 19.42 -1.23
N ASP A 184 -10.02 20.19 -1.82
CA ASP A 184 -9.79 21.58 -1.43
C ASP A 184 -11.08 22.38 -1.46
N ASP A 185 -11.36 23.12 -0.38
CA ASP A 185 -12.59 23.85 -0.14
C ASP A 185 -12.89 24.90 -1.20
N ASP A 186 -11.87 25.51 -1.72
CA ASP A 186 -11.95 26.56 -2.74
C ASP A 186 -11.85 26.03 -4.18
N TRP A 187 -11.60 24.73 -4.36
CA TRP A 187 -11.42 24.13 -5.67
C TRP A 187 -12.74 23.83 -6.38
N CYS A 188 -12.70 23.77 -7.70
CA CYS A 188 -13.90 23.65 -8.55
C CYS A 188 -14.73 22.39 -8.27
N THR A 189 -14.09 21.27 -7.91
CA THR A 189 -14.77 20.02 -7.60
C THR A 189 -15.61 20.12 -6.33
N MET A 190 -15.06 20.71 -5.26
CA MET A 190 -15.79 20.88 -4.01
C MET A 190 -16.88 21.93 -4.13
N LYS A 191 -16.65 23.02 -4.87
CA LYS A 191 -17.72 24.00 -5.17
C LYS A 191 -18.91 23.38 -5.91
N ALA A 192 -18.65 22.49 -6.86
CA ALA A 192 -19.71 21.74 -7.53
C ALA A 192 -20.44 20.77 -6.57
N ALA A 193 -19.70 20.16 -5.66
CA ALA A 193 -20.26 19.30 -4.63
C ALA A 193 -21.14 20.04 -3.62
N GLU A 194 -20.79 21.27 -3.26
CA GLU A 194 -21.62 22.13 -2.41
C GLU A 194 -22.94 22.51 -3.08
N GLU A 195 -22.94 22.74 -4.40
CA GLU A 195 -24.14 23.10 -5.15
C GLU A 195 -25.07 21.91 -5.42
N GLY A 196 -24.49 20.74 -5.77
CA GLY A 196 -25.24 19.57 -6.25
C GLY A 196 -25.25 18.36 -5.31
N GLY A 197 -24.47 18.41 -4.25
CA GLY A 197 -24.15 17.26 -3.40
C GLY A 197 -23.00 16.44 -3.96
N VAL A 198 -22.12 15.96 -3.10
CA VAL A 198 -20.92 15.16 -3.47
C VAL A 198 -21.31 13.91 -4.27
N GLU A 199 -22.44 13.30 -3.95
CA GLU A 199 -22.93 12.12 -4.65
C GLU A 199 -23.28 12.39 -6.13
N SER A 200 -23.52 13.65 -6.51
CA SER A 200 -23.73 14.02 -7.91
C SER A 200 -22.43 14.14 -8.70
N CYS A 201 -21.31 14.32 -8.02
CA CYS A 201 -19.99 14.48 -8.63
C CYS A 201 -19.32 13.15 -8.97
N ILE A 202 -19.67 12.09 -8.26
CA ILE A 202 -19.18 10.74 -8.52
C ILE A 202 -20.39 9.85 -8.77
N SER A 203 -20.51 9.29 -9.96
CA SER A 203 -21.67 8.49 -10.33
C SER A 203 -21.85 7.24 -9.44
N SER A 204 -23.07 6.75 -9.32
CA SER A 204 -23.38 5.62 -8.43
C SER A 204 -22.63 4.35 -8.83
N ASP A 205 -22.48 4.10 -10.14
CA ASP A 205 -21.77 2.96 -10.68
C ASP A 205 -20.27 2.98 -10.33
N VAL A 206 -19.63 4.16 -10.36
CA VAL A 206 -18.25 4.34 -9.87
C VAL A 206 -18.14 4.04 -8.37
N ARG A 207 -19.07 4.59 -7.57
CA ARG A 207 -19.06 4.38 -6.12
C ARG A 207 -19.36 2.94 -5.73
N GLU A 208 -20.24 2.26 -6.46
CA GLU A 208 -20.56 0.84 -6.25
C GLU A 208 -19.38 -0.04 -6.59
N GLU A 209 -18.68 0.22 -7.71
CA GLU A 209 -17.47 -0.51 -8.09
C GLU A 209 -16.39 -0.40 -7.01
N LEU A 210 -16.00 0.82 -6.66
CA LEU A 210 -14.95 1.06 -5.67
C LEU A 210 -15.27 0.44 -4.29
N LYS A 211 -16.56 0.46 -3.87
CA LYS A 211 -16.98 -0.15 -2.62
C LYS A 211 -17.06 -1.69 -2.68
N SER A 212 -17.16 -2.24 -3.88
CA SER A 212 -17.20 -3.69 -4.09
C SER A 212 -15.82 -4.32 -4.19
N ALA A 213 -14.79 -3.51 -4.39
CA ALA A 213 -13.40 -3.98 -4.38
C ALA A 213 -12.97 -4.44 -2.99
N ASP A 214 -12.08 -5.41 -2.95
CA ASP A 214 -11.52 -5.93 -1.69
C ASP A 214 -10.54 -4.93 -1.07
N LEU A 215 -9.92 -4.07 -1.88
CA LEU A 215 -9.09 -2.96 -1.44
C LEU A 215 -9.22 -1.79 -2.41
N THR A 216 -9.38 -0.56 -1.88
CA THR A 216 -9.43 0.67 -2.68
C THR A 216 -8.37 1.68 -2.24
N MET A 217 -7.53 2.12 -3.20
CA MET A 217 -6.49 3.12 -3.01
C MET A 217 -6.77 4.38 -3.82
N VAL A 218 -6.60 5.54 -3.16
CA VAL A 218 -6.83 6.88 -3.75
C VAL A 218 -5.54 7.72 -3.65
N ASN A 219 -5.23 8.53 -4.66
CA ASN A 219 -4.20 9.57 -4.53
C ASN A 219 -4.81 10.82 -3.90
N ASN A 220 -4.46 11.08 -2.63
CA ASN A 220 -4.92 12.23 -1.86
C ASN A 220 -4.00 13.43 -2.13
N GLU A 221 -4.34 14.22 -3.15
CA GLU A 221 -3.45 15.26 -3.68
C GLU A 221 -3.85 16.65 -3.15
N PHE A 222 -3.92 16.76 -1.82
CA PHE A 222 -4.22 17.97 -1.05
C PHE A 222 -3.88 17.72 0.42
N THR A 223 -4.03 18.74 1.27
CA THR A 223 -3.69 18.69 2.69
C THR A 223 -4.96 18.84 3.52
N TYR A 224 -5.23 17.94 4.47
CA TYR A 224 -6.24 18.14 5.52
C TYR A 224 -5.62 18.96 6.66
N THR A 225 -6.00 20.22 6.82
CA THR A 225 -5.48 21.07 7.89
C THR A 225 -6.32 22.33 8.05
N ASP A 226 -6.35 22.88 9.26
CA ASP A 226 -6.88 24.20 9.56
C ASP A 226 -5.79 25.29 9.56
N CYS A 227 -4.56 24.96 9.16
CA CYS A 227 -3.43 25.88 9.12
C CYS A 227 -3.62 26.94 8.04
N ASP A 228 -3.56 28.23 8.43
CA ASP A 228 -3.70 29.38 7.50
C ASP A 228 -2.45 29.67 6.68
N ALA A 229 -1.32 29.00 6.96
CA ALA A 229 -0.01 29.35 6.43
C ALA A 229 0.41 28.44 5.26
N ALA A 230 -0.16 28.69 4.08
CA ALA A 230 0.30 28.04 2.86
C ALA A 230 1.77 28.37 2.53
N LEU A 231 2.49 27.48 1.86
CA LEU A 231 3.87 27.71 1.45
C LEU A 231 4.00 28.91 0.52
N GLU A 232 4.79 29.90 0.95
CA GLU A 232 5.03 31.11 0.18
C GLU A 232 5.72 30.82 -1.16
N GLY A 233 5.16 31.34 -2.24
CA GLY A 233 5.70 31.23 -3.59
C GLY A 233 5.30 29.96 -4.35
N LYS A 234 4.55 29.04 -3.75
CA LYS A 234 3.93 27.95 -4.46
C LYS A 234 2.66 28.44 -5.17
N THR A 235 2.51 28.10 -6.47
CA THR A 235 1.41 28.65 -7.31
C THR A 235 0.06 28.07 -6.93
N TYR A 236 0.02 26.78 -6.66
CA TYR A 236 -1.20 26.06 -6.24
C TYR A 236 -0.92 25.38 -4.90
N THR A 237 -1.77 25.66 -3.92
CA THR A 237 -1.77 25.03 -2.61
C THR A 237 -3.19 24.58 -2.31
N PHE A 238 -3.35 23.33 -1.93
CA PHE A 238 -4.66 22.71 -1.72
C PHE A 238 -4.89 22.35 -0.26
N GLN A 239 -6.02 22.84 0.28
CA GLN A 239 -6.43 22.66 1.66
C GLN A 239 -7.87 22.17 1.73
N ALA A 240 -8.10 21.14 2.52
CA ALA A 240 -9.43 20.68 2.87
C ALA A 240 -9.65 20.73 4.38
N ASP A 241 -10.84 21.11 4.80
CA ASP A 241 -11.28 20.93 6.17
C ASP A 241 -11.09 19.46 6.60
N PRO A 242 -10.45 19.17 7.76
CA PRO A 242 -10.26 17.80 8.24
C PRO A 242 -11.55 16.95 8.29
N GLU A 243 -12.72 17.57 8.52
CA GLU A 243 -13.99 16.83 8.49
C GLU A 243 -14.32 16.20 7.14
N LYS A 244 -13.71 16.67 6.06
CA LYS A 244 -13.91 16.13 4.71
C LYS A 244 -13.25 14.77 4.49
N VAL A 245 -12.44 14.29 5.41
CA VAL A 245 -11.91 12.91 5.40
C VAL A 245 -13.04 11.88 5.25
N LYS A 246 -14.23 12.19 5.75
CA LYS A 246 -15.45 11.36 5.60
C LYS A 246 -15.85 11.12 4.13
N LEU A 247 -15.42 11.99 3.20
CA LEU A 247 -15.68 11.82 1.78
C LEU A 247 -14.97 10.60 1.19
N LEU A 248 -13.87 10.16 1.79
CA LEU A 248 -13.19 8.93 1.42
C LEU A 248 -14.06 7.68 1.58
N GLU A 249 -15.07 7.71 2.47
CA GLU A 249 -16.07 6.64 2.61
C GLU A 249 -16.93 6.47 1.34
N LEU A 250 -17.10 7.53 0.55
CA LEU A 250 -17.86 7.45 -0.73
C LEU A 250 -17.16 6.54 -1.73
N PHE A 251 -15.84 6.45 -1.65
CA PHE A 251 -15.01 5.62 -2.50
C PHE A 251 -14.71 4.25 -1.88
N GLY A 252 -15.15 3.98 -0.66
CA GLY A 252 -14.74 2.77 0.06
C GLY A 252 -13.24 2.69 0.29
N THR A 253 -12.59 3.85 0.50
CA THR A 253 -11.13 3.98 0.57
C THR A 253 -10.54 3.25 1.77
N ASP A 254 -9.58 2.38 1.53
CA ASP A 254 -8.80 1.69 2.57
C ASP A 254 -7.46 2.37 2.81
N ILE A 255 -6.86 2.89 1.74
CA ILE A 255 -5.53 3.49 1.77
C ILE A 255 -5.46 4.70 0.83
N VAL A 256 -4.68 5.69 1.22
CA VAL A 256 -4.34 6.82 0.35
C VAL A 256 -2.84 6.94 0.13
N SER A 257 -2.44 7.41 -1.05
CA SER A 257 -1.08 7.91 -1.26
C SER A 257 -0.99 9.36 -0.80
N LEU A 258 -0.01 9.64 0.05
CA LEU A 258 0.44 10.99 0.38
C LEU A 258 1.77 11.32 -0.30
N ALA A 259 2.33 10.41 -1.09
CA ALA A 259 3.53 10.68 -1.88
C ALA A 259 3.20 11.49 -3.13
N ASN A 260 2.91 12.78 -2.97
CA ASN A 260 2.64 13.70 -4.07
C ASN A 260 3.15 15.12 -3.75
N ASN A 261 3.07 16.02 -4.71
CA ASN A 261 3.59 17.39 -4.57
C ASN A 261 2.68 18.30 -3.74
N HIS A 262 1.46 17.91 -3.44
CA HIS A 262 0.52 18.71 -2.66
C HIS A 262 0.40 18.31 -1.18
N SER A 263 1.07 17.24 -0.75
CA SER A 263 1.04 16.81 0.65
C SER A 263 1.79 17.73 1.62
N PHE A 264 2.58 18.67 1.10
CA PHE A 264 3.36 19.62 1.91
C PHE A 264 2.99 21.08 1.65
N ASP A 265 1.81 21.34 1.10
CA ASP A 265 1.36 22.70 0.70
C ASP A 265 1.23 23.67 1.88
N TYR A 266 1.00 23.16 3.08
CA TYR A 266 0.93 23.88 4.34
C TYR A 266 2.09 23.53 5.28
N GLY A 267 3.23 23.12 4.69
CA GLY A 267 4.46 22.84 5.43
C GLY A 267 4.36 21.65 6.36
N GLU A 268 5.12 21.71 7.45
CA GLU A 268 5.19 20.63 8.43
C GLU A 268 3.88 20.42 9.17
N GLU A 269 3.20 21.50 9.56
CA GLU A 269 1.91 21.45 10.23
C GLU A 269 0.87 20.74 9.37
N GLY A 270 0.73 21.15 8.10
CA GLY A 270 -0.25 20.57 7.19
C GLY A 270 -0.07 19.08 6.92
N ILE A 271 1.17 18.61 6.71
CA ILE A 271 1.40 17.18 6.49
C ILE A 271 1.17 16.35 7.77
N LEU A 272 1.48 16.88 8.95
CA LEU A 272 1.22 16.22 10.23
C LEU A 272 -0.30 16.13 10.49
N ASP A 273 -1.02 17.23 10.32
CA ASP A 273 -2.49 17.28 10.45
C ASP A 273 -3.16 16.28 9.50
N THR A 274 -2.68 16.20 8.25
CA THR A 274 -3.19 15.25 7.26
C THR A 274 -3.01 13.81 7.72
N MET A 275 -1.81 13.45 8.21
CA MET A 275 -1.55 12.10 8.70
C MET A 275 -2.39 11.77 9.93
N ASP A 276 -2.55 12.72 10.85
CA ASP A 276 -3.35 12.52 12.06
C ASP A 276 -4.84 12.41 11.73
N THR A 277 -5.37 13.26 10.83
CA THR A 277 -6.75 13.20 10.34
C THR A 277 -7.08 11.85 9.72
N LEU A 278 -6.22 11.34 8.83
CA LEU A 278 -6.39 10.03 8.20
C LEU A 278 -6.32 8.90 9.23
N ALA A 279 -5.39 9.00 10.17
CA ALA A 279 -5.22 8.03 11.24
C ALA A 279 -6.44 7.95 12.17
N GLU A 280 -7.02 9.10 12.55
CA GLU A 280 -8.22 9.17 13.36
C GLU A 280 -9.45 8.62 12.64
N ALA A 281 -9.53 8.85 11.32
CA ALA A 281 -10.56 8.26 10.46
C ALA A 281 -10.37 6.75 10.20
N GLY A 282 -9.23 6.16 10.60
CA GLY A 282 -8.93 4.75 10.35
C GLY A 282 -8.46 4.46 8.91
N ILE A 283 -8.13 5.49 8.12
CA ILE A 283 -7.63 5.37 6.76
C ILE A 283 -6.10 5.20 6.80
N VAL A 284 -5.60 4.18 6.13
CA VAL A 284 -4.15 3.96 5.99
C VAL A 284 -3.56 4.98 5.01
N TYR A 285 -2.37 5.48 5.28
CA TYR A 285 -1.62 6.31 4.33
C TYR A 285 -0.24 5.71 4.03
N SER A 286 0.30 6.03 2.87
CA SER A 286 1.60 5.57 2.38
C SER A 286 2.38 6.72 1.75
N GLY A 287 3.71 6.70 1.87
CA GLY A 287 4.60 7.62 1.18
C GLY A 287 4.81 8.98 1.83
N ALA A 288 4.32 9.17 3.06
CA ALA A 288 4.63 10.31 3.92
C ALA A 288 4.87 9.84 5.35
N GLY A 289 5.60 10.64 6.13
CA GLY A 289 5.92 10.29 7.51
C GLY A 289 6.48 11.45 8.32
N ARG A 290 6.55 11.26 9.64
CA ARG A 290 7.21 12.16 10.58
C ARG A 290 8.72 12.13 10.42
N ASP A 291 9.20 11.04 9.80
CA ASP A 291 10.60 10.84 9.40
C ASP A 291 10.65 9.94 8.17
N VAL A 292 11.85 9.66 7.65
CA VAL A 292 12.03 8.83 6.47
C VAL A 292 11.66 7.37 6.72
N ALA A 293 11.75 6.89 7.96
CA ALA A 293 11.36 5.53 8.31
C ALA A 293 9.84 5.34 8.16
N GLU A 294 9.05 6.28 8.68
CA GLU A 294 7.59 6.27 8.50
C GLU A 294 7.18 6.53 7.05
N ALA A 295 7.86 7.46 6.35
CA ALA A 295 7.57 7.75 4.94
C ALA A 295 7.85 6.58 4.01
N SER A 296 8.87 5.75 4.30
CA SER A 296 9.22 4.54 3.55
C SER A 296 8.59 3.26 4.10
N ALA A 297 7.71 3.38 5.10
CA ALA A 297 7.04 2.22 5.69
C ALA A 297 6.14 1.52 4.67
N ILE A 298 6.29 0.21 4.57
CA ILE A 298 5.49 -0.64 3.70
C ILE A 298 4.12 -0.84 4.34
N ARG A 299 3.05 -0.64 3.58
CA ARG A 299 1.70 -0.93 4.05
C ARG A 299 1.26 -2.31 3.56
N TYR A 300 0.95 -3.19 4.47
CA TYR A 300 0.56 -4.56 4.15
C TYR A 300 -0.95 -4.75 4.31
N PHE A 301 -1.55 -5.40 3.32
CA PHE A 301 -2.94 -5.83 3.36
C PHE A 301 -2.99 -7.34 3.13
N VAL A 302 -3.74 -8.03 3.96
CA VAL A 302 -4.04 -9.44 3.72
C VAL A 302 -5.51 -9.56 3.34
N VAL A 303 -5.74 -9.98 2.12
CA VAL A 303 -7.06 -10.08 1.51
C VAL A 303 -7.23 -11.49 0.97
N GLY A 304 -8.26 -12.19 1.40
CA GLY A 304 -8.50 -13.56 0.96
C GLY A 304 -7.31 -14.51 1.15
N GLY A 305 -6.49 -14.28 2.19
CA GLY A 305 -5.30 -15.06 2.48
C GLY A 305 -4.08 -14.75 1.59
N ARG A 306 -4.13 -13.71 0.76
CA ARG A 306 -3.00 -13.19 -0.03
C ARG A 306 -2.50 -11.90 0.59
N LYS A 307 -1.19 -11.73 0.69
CA LYS A 307 -0.56 -10.56 1.30
C LYS A 307 -0.04 -9.60 0.24
N PHE A 308 -0.59 -8.41 0.23
CA PHE A 308 -0.23 -7.32 -0.66
C PHE A 308 0.59 -6.29 0.10
N ALA A 309 1.68 -5.83 -0.49
CA ALA A 309 2.49 -4.74 0.03
C ALA A 309 2.33 -3.51 -0.87
N ILE A 310 2.14 -2.34 -0.27
CA ILE A 310 2.02 -1.07 -0.98
C ILE A 310 3.17 -0.15 -0.55
N VAL A 311 3.89 0.37 -1.54
CA VAL A 311 4.96 1.37 -1.38
C VAL A 311 4.63 2.56 -2.26
N SER A 312 4.59 3.77 -1.71
CA SER A 312 4.33 4.99 -2.45
C SER A 312 5.52 5.95 -2.41
N ALA A 313 5.84 6.59 -3.55
CA ALA A 313 6.90 7.59 -3.64
C ALA A 313 6.54 8.67 -4.68
N THR A 314 7.15 9.86 -4.58
CA THR A 314 6.97 10.94 -5.56
C THR A 314 8.26 11.44 -6.14
N GLU A 315 8.26 11.67 -7.47
CA GLU A 315 9.33 12.36 -8.18
C GLU A 315 9.19 13.88 -8.12
N ILE A 316 7.97 14.36 -7.93
CA ILE A 316 7.58 15.73 -8.28
C ILE A 316 8.18 16.78 -7.34
N GLU A 317 8.44 17.93 -7.94
CA GLU A 317 9.22 19.00 -7.33
C GLU A 317 10.61 18.52 -6.89
N ARG A 318 11.26 17.82 -7.82
CA ARG A 318 12.54 17.12 -7.66
C ARG A 318 13.63 17.98 -7.01
N PHE A 319 13.68 19.25 -7.34
CA PHE A 319 14.70 20.19 -6.89
C PHE A 319 14.12 21.38 -6.11
N SER A 320 12.82 21.37 -5.88
CA SER A 320 12.09 22.41 -5.15
C SER A 320 12.02 22.09 -3.66
N HIS A 321 11.97 23.15 -2.85
CA HIS A 321 11.72 23.02 -1.42
C HIS A 321 10.22 22.93 -1.07
N PHE A 322 9.33 23.09 -2.06
CA PHE A 322 7.89 23.07 -1.84
C PHE A 322 7.38 21.70 -1.38
N THR A 323 7.94 20.60 -1.91
CA THR A 323 7.64 19.27 -1.42
C THR A 323 8.87 18.72 -0.71
N ARG A 324 8.86 18.76 0.62
CA ARG A 324 9.97 18.32 1.45
C ARG A 324 10.10 16.80 1.44
N ALA A 325 11.30 16.28 1.18
CA ALA A 325 11.61 14.89 1.43
C ALA A 325 11.66 14.62 2.95
N ALA A 326 11.11 13.51 3.39
CA ALA A 326 11.29 13.06 4.76
C ALA A 326 12.77 12.77 5.05
N GLY A 327 13.25 13.21 6.19
CA GLY A 327 14.62 12.98 6.67
C GLY A 327 14.63 12.11 7.93
N GLU A 328 15.81 11.88 8.52
CA GLU A 328 15.94 11.05 9.73
C GLU A 328 15.12 11.57 10.94
N SER A 329 14.89 12.89 11.00
CA SER A 329 14.13 13.53 12.09
C SER A 329 13.25 14.68 11.58
N THR A 330 12.84 14.64 10.32
CA THR A 330 12.00 15.68 9.71
C THR A 330 10.90 15.04 8.90
N SER A 331 9.67 15.51 9.11
CA SER A 331 8.49 15.06 8.38
C SER A 331 8.58 15.43 6.89
N GLY A 332 7.92 14.65 6.08
CA GLY A 332 7.87 14.88 4.63
C GLY A 332 7.36 13.67 3.88
N VAL A 333 7.55 13.67 2.57
CA VAL A 333 7.18 12.57 1.68
C VAL A 333 8.38 11.72 1.29
N LEU A 334 8.14 10.46 0.91
CA LEU A 334 9.17 9.62 0.30
C LEU A 334 9.41 10.08 -1.14
N LYS A 335 10.61 10.57 -1.42
CA LYS A 335 11.01 11.02 -2.75
C LYS A 335 11.69 9.91 -3.54
N THR A 336 11.42 9.83 -4.86
CA THR A 336 12.14 8.89 -5.74
C THR A 336 13.64 9.19 -5.81
N GLN A 337 14.08 10.43 -5.49
CA GLN A 337 15.50 10.79 -5.37
C GLN A 337 16.18 10.16 -4.14
N GLN A 338 15.40 9.67 -3.19
CA GLN A 338 15.85 8.82 -2.09
C GLN A 338 15.79 7.34 -2.53
N GLU A 339 16.40 7.07 -3.69
CA GLU A 339 16.27 5.78 -4.41
C GLU A 339 16.62 4.57 -3.54
N GLU A 340 17.60 4.71 -2.64
CA GLU A 340 18.00 3.67 -1.69
C GLU A 340 16.85 3.25 -0.76
N TYR A 341 16.06 4.20 -0.23
CA TYR A 341 14.91 3.90 0.62
C TYR A 341 13.77 3.26 -0.16
N VAL A 342 13.47 3.79 -1.36
CA VAL A 342 12.40 3.25 -2.21
C VAL A 342 12.72 1.81 -2.62
N LEU A 343 13.93 1.55 -3.12
CA LEU A 343 14.34 0.21 -3.54
C LEU A 343 14.48 -0.77 -2.37
N ALA A 344 14.93 -0.29 -1.19
CA ALA A 344 14.98 -1.12 0.01
C ALA A 344 13.57 -1.49 0.48
N ALA A 345 12.61 -0.55 0.45
CA ALA A 345 11.21 -0.83 0.79
C ALA A 345 10.60 -1.87 -0.16
N ILE A 346 10.81 -1.74 -1.48
CA ILE A 346 10.29 -2.70 -2.47
C ILE A 346 10.91 -4.08 -2.25
N ARG A 347 12.25 -4.20 -2.08
CA ARG A 347 12.90 -5.49 -1.82
C ARG A 347 12.42 -6.14 -0.53
N LYS A 348 12.23 -5.33 0.53
CA LYS A 348 11.70 -5.83 1.81
C LYS A 348 10.24 -6.28 1.65
N ALA A 349 9.46 -5.56 0.87
CA ALA A 349 8.09 -5.93 0.52
C ALA A 349 8.04 -7.27 -0.23
N ASP A 350 8.85 -7.44 -1.28
CA ASP A 350 8.97 -8.66 -2.07
C ASP A 350 9.33 -9.89 -1.20
N ALA A 351 10.28 -9.72 -0.28
CA ALA A 351 10.65 -10.78 0.64
C ALA A 351 9.56 -11.16 1.66
N ASN A 352 8.54 -10.30 1.88
CA ASN A 352 7.57 -10.43 2.97
C ASN A 352 6.09 -10.40 2.52
N SER A 353 5.79 -10.44 1.23
CA SER A 353 4.42 -10.46 0.70
C SER A 353 4.30 -11.36 -0.51
N ASP A 354 3.07 -11.62 -0.93
CA ASP A 354 2.79 -12.37 -2.15
C ASP A 354 2.84 -11.44 -3.38
N TYR A 355 2.49 -10.14 -3.19
CA TYR A 355 2.48 -9.13 -4.26
C TYR A 355 2.96 -7.78 -3.74
N VAL A 356 3.74 -7.08 -4.54
CA VAL A 356 4.22 -5.72 -4.27
C VAL A 356 3.67 -4.74 -5.29
N ILE A 357 2.92 -3.75 -4.84
CA ILE A 357 2.39 -2.67 -5.67
C ILE A 357 3.14 -1.38 -5.34
N ALA A 358 3.79 -0.78 -6.34
CA ALA A 358 4.40 0.53 -6.23
C ALA A 358 3.44 1.59 -6.78
N PHE A 359 3.02 2.56 -5.95
CA PHE A 359 2.22 3.72 -6.37
C PHE A 359 3.11 4.94 -6.48
N ILE A 360 3.34 5.43 -7.69
CA ILE A 360 4.37 6.45 -7.96
C ILE A 360 3.76 7.70 -8.59
N HIS A 361 3.97 8.84 -7.94
CA HIS A 361 3.54 10.15 -8.43
C HIS A 361 4.69 10.81 -9.19
N TRP A 362 4.64 10.80 -10.53
CA TRP A 362 5.78 11.09 -11.40
C TRP A 362 5.41 11.67 -12.76
N GLY A 363 6.46 12.01 -13.55
CA GLY A 363 6.31 12.45 -14.93
C GLY A 363 6.03 13.96 -15.05
N ALA A 364 5.63 14.40 -16.22
CA ALA A 364 5.41 15.82 -16.52
C ALA A 364 3.91 16.12 -16.64
N GLU A 365 3.47 17.17 -15.94
CA GLU A 365 2.07 17.64 -15.96
C GLU A 365 1.57 17.92 -17.39
N GLY A 366 0.35 17.50 -17.67
CA GLY A 366 -0.32 17.68 -18.97
C GLY A 366 0.13 16.71 -20.06
N LYS A 367 1.12 15.84 -19.85
CA LYS A 367 1.62 14.92 -20.86
C LYS A 367 0.86 13.59 -20.85
N ILE A 368 0.45 13.14 -22.05
CA ILE A 368 -0.21 11.83 -22.25
C ILE A 368 0.80 10.70 -22.46
N ASN A 369 2.04 11.03 -22.78
CA ASN A 369 3.10 10.05 -22.98
C ASN A 369 4.02 10.05 -21.77
N TYR A 370 4.30 8.86 -21.25
CA TYR A 370 5.34 8.71 -20.25
C TYR A 370 6.73 8.98 -20.83
N ASP A 371 7.64 9.44 -20.02
CA ASP A 371 9.00 9.79 -20.44
C ASP A 371 10.02 8.67 -20.11
N SER A 372 11.27 8.92 -20.50
CA SER A 372 12.36 7.95 -20.30
C SER A 372 12.75 7.79 -18.82
N GLU A 373 12.50 8.78 -17.97
CA GLU A 373 12.80 8.69 -16.54
C GLU A 373 11.74 7.82 -15.84
N GLN A 374 10.46 7.99 -16.18
CA GLN A 374 9.40 7.09 -15.72
C GLN A 374 9.69 5.64 -16.13
N ALA A 375 10.12 5.41 -17.38
CA ALA A 375 10.47 4.07 -17.85
C ALA A 375 11.68 3.48 -17.10
N ARG A 376 12.73 4.28 -16.84
CA ARG A 376 13.91 3.86 -16.07
C ARG A 376 13.56 3.50 -14.62
N MET A 377 12.74 4.32 -13.98
CA MET A 377 12.28 4.05 -12.61
C MET A 377 11.42 2.78 -12.57
N ALA A 378 10.52 2.60 -13.54
CA ALA A 378 9.72 1.37 -13.64
C ALA A 378 10.60 0.12 -13.75
N GLU A 379 11.65 0.15 -14.60
CA GLU A 379 12.62 -0.95 -14.69
C GLU A 379 13.30 -1.23 -13.34
N ALA A 380 13.73 -0.18 -12.63
CA ALA A 380 14.41 -0.33 -11.34
C ALA A 380 13.48 -0.90 -10.25
N TYR A 381 12.21 -0.50 -10.24
CA TYR A 381 11.23 -0.99 -9.26
C TYR A 381 10.82 -2.45 -9.53
N VAL A 382 10.65 -2.81 -10.80
CA VAL A 382 10.42 -4.22 -11.19
C VAL A 382 11.64 -5.08 -10.86
N ASP A 383 12.87 -4.57 -11.07
CA ASP A 383 14.11 -5.26 -10.70
C ASP A 383 14.26 -5.44 -9.18
N ALA A 384 13.63 -4.57 -8.40
CA ALA A 384 13.59 -4.66 -6.95
C ALA A 384 12.47 -5.57 -6.40
N GLY A 385 11.54 -6.04 -7.26
CA GLY A 385 10.49 -7.00 -6.89
C GLY A 385 9.06 -6.43 -6.92
N ALA A 386 8.81 -5.30 -7.60
CA ALA A 386 7.44 -4.84 -7.79
C ALA A 386 6.69 -5.75 -8.79
N ASP A 387 5.45 -6.16 -8.44
CA ASP A 387 4.54 -6.97 -9.26
C ASP A 387 3.54 -6.14 -10.05
N ALA A 388 3.33 -4.88 -9.65
CA ALA A 388 2.56 -3.88 -10.39
C ALA A 388 3.05 -2.48 -10.05
N ILE A 389 2.98 -1.57 -11.04
CA ILE A 389 3.26 -0.15 -10.83
C ILE A 389 2.07 0.67 -11.32
N ILE A 390 1.56 1.52 -10.44
CA ILE A 390 0.44 2.44 -10.70
C ILE A 390 0.93 3.87 -10.50
N GLY A 391 0.65 4.74 -11.45
CA GLY A 391 1.15 6.12 -11.44
C GLY A 391 0.09 7.20 -11.38
N GLY A 392 0.48 8.40 -10.95
CA GLY A 392 -0.31 9.63 -10.89
C GLY A 392 0.55 10.85 -11.25
N HIS A 393 0.03 12.07 -11.13
CA HIS A 393 0.61 13.40 -11.35
C HIS A 393 0.35 14.04 -12.72
N PRO A 394 0.55 13.42 -13.91
CA PRO A 394 0.40 14.15 -15.16
C PRO A 394 -0.96 14.80 -15.37
N HIS A 395 -1.95 14.51 -14.53
CA HIS A 395 -3.34 14.92 -14.68
C HIS A 395 -3.94 14.52 -16.03
N ARG A 396 -3.34 13.49 -16.63
CA ARG A 396 -3.72 12.85 -17.88
C ARG A 396 -3.55 11.35 -17.75
N LEU A 397 -4.50 10.62 -18.27
CA LEU A 397 -4.32 9.18 -18.44
C LEU A 397 -3.14 8.94 -19.38
N GLN A 398 -2.10 8.27 -18.88
CA GLN A 398 -0.96 7.82 -19.68
C GLN A 398 -1.12 6.34 -20.04
N GLY A 399 -0.30 5.90 -20.98
CA GLY A 399 -0.33 4.52 -21.46
C GLY A 399 0.14 3.49 -20.43
N VAL A 400 0.05 2.23 -20.86
CA VAL A 400 0.51 1.06 -20.11
C VAL A 400 1.70 0.45 -20.86
N SER A 401 2.64 -0.15 -20.12
CA SER A 401 3.64 -1.04 -20.66
C SER A 401 3.82 -2.26 -19.76
N PHE A 402 4.57 -3.24 -20.23
CA PHE A 402 5.02 -4.37 -19.41
C PHE A 402 6.54 -4.37 -19.32
N VAL A 403 7.05 -4.37 -18.10
CA VAL A 403 8.46 -4.54 -17.78
C VAL A 403 8.64 -5.95 -17.21
N LYS A 404 9.30 -6.86 -17.95
CA LYS A 404 9.45 -8.28 -17.53
C LYS A 404 8.12 -8.93 -17.11
N ASN A 405 7.06 -8.70 -17.88
CA ASN A 405 5.69 -9.16 -17.61
C ASN A 405 4.95 -8.47 -16.45
N VAL A 406 5.58 -7.52 -15.78
CA VAL A 406 4.95 -6.70 -14.75
C VAL A 406 4.20 -5.53 -15.41
N PRO A 407 2.90 -5.34 -15.12
CA PRO A 407 2.13 -4.23 -15.68
C PRO A 407 2.54 -2.90 -15.03
N VAL A 408 2.69 -1.87 -15.88
CA VAL A 408 3.00 -0.50 -15.48
C VAL A 408 1.96 0.43 -16.09
N ALA A 409 1.02 0.93 -15.30
CA ALA A 409 0.09 1.99 -15.65
C ALA A 409 0.72 3.33 -15.25
N TYR A 410 1.25 4.08 -16.21
CA TYR A 410 2.10 5.24 -15.92
C TYR A 410 1.36 6.41 -15.28
N SER A 411 0.09 6.62 -15.57
CA SER A 411 -0.76 7.58 -14.85
C SER A 411 -2.23 7.28 -15.08
N LEU A 412 -3.01 7.32 -14.01
CA LEU A 412 -4.47 7.16 -14.08
C LEU A 412 -5.20 8.47 -14.41
N GLY A 413 -4.49 9.60 -14.39
CA GLY A 413 -5.04 10.94 -14.62
C GLY A 413 -5.90 11.45 -13.47
N ASN A 414 -6.65 12.51 -13.74
CA ASN A 414 -7.58 13.09 -12.77
C ASN A 414 -8.77 12.17 -12.55
N PHE A 415 -8.96 11.75 -11.31
CA PHE A 415 -10.18 11.00 -10.97
C PHE A 415 -11.30 11.97 -10.54
N TRP A 416 -11.00 12.87 -9.62
CA TRP A 416 -11.91 13.97 -9.27
C TRP A 416 -11.11 15.22 -8.91
N PHE A 417 -10.71 16.00 -9.92
CA PHE A 417 -9.72 17.05 -9.74
C PHE A 417 -9.99 18.32 -10.53
N SER A 418 -10.57 18.28 -11.74
CA SER A 418 -10.64 19.43 -12.63
C SER A 418 -11.97 19.59 -13.36
N THR A 419 -12.10 20.71 -14.09
CA THR A 419 -13.28 21.02 -14.94
C THR A 419 -13.19 20.38 -16.32
N GLY A 420 -12.01 19.90 -16.72
CA GLY A 420 -11.75 19.37 -18.05
C GLY A 420 -12.53 18.09 -18.35
N THR A 421 -12.78 17.83 -19.63
CA THR A 421 -13.29 16.53 -20.08
C THR A 421 -12.09 15.65 -20.38
N LEU A 422 -11.84 14.64 -19.55
CA LEU A 422 -10.65 13.81 -19.59
C LEU A 422 -11.01 12.35 -19.38
N TYR A 423 -10.38 11.46 -20.12
CA TYR A 423 -10.39 10.06 -19.75
C TYR A 423 -9.65 9.85 -18.43
N THR A 424 -10.24 9.03 -17.59
CA THR A 424 -9.64 8.48 -16.37
C THR A 424 -10.09 7.03 -16.24
N THR A 425 -9.64 6.33 -15.22
CA THR A 425 -9.94 4.92 -15.04
C THR A 425 -9.95 4.54 -13.57
N ILE A 426 -10.67 3.48 -13.24
CA ILE A 426 -10.35 2.65 -12.10
C ILE A 426 -9.39 1.58 -12.63
N ALA A 427 -8.13 1.61 -12.18
CA ALA A 427 -7.18 0.55 -12.47
C ALA A 427 -7.39 -0.58 -11.46
N GLN A 428 -7.90 -1.70 -11.92
CA GLN A 428 -8.19 -2.85 -11.08
C GLN A 428 -7.11 -3.92 -11.28
N LEU A 429 -6.40 -4.24 -10.21
CA LEU A 429 -5.54 -5.41 -10.14
C LEU A 429 -6.39 -6.58 -9.65
N GLN A 430 -6.41 -7.65 -10.43
CA GLN A 430 -7.11 -8.88 -10.06
C GLN A 430 -6.10 -10.00 -9.84
N VAL A 431 -6.29 -10.76 -8.77
CA VAL A 431 -5.54 -11.98 -8.49
C VAL A 431 -6.51 -13.15 -8.51
N ASP A 432 -6.31 -14.06 -9.45
CA ASP A 432 -7.16 -15.23 -9.61
C ASP A 432 -6.84 -16.35 -8.60
N ALA A 433 -7.58 -17.44 -8.68
CA ALA A 433 -7.42 -18.61 -7.79
C ALA A 433 -6.02 -19.25 -7.90
N ASP A 434 -5.39 -19.19 -9.07
CA ASP A 434 -4.05 -19.74 -9.33
C ASP A 434 -2.94 -18.78 -8.86
N GLY A 435 -3.30 -17.54 -8.50
CA GLY A 435 -2.39 -16.51 -8.04
C GLY A 435 -1.81 -15.64 -9.16
N GLU A 436 -2.39 -15.70 -10.35
CA GLU A 436 -1.96 -14.85 -11.46
C GLU A 436 -2.54 -13.43 -11.31
N LEU A 437 -1.65 -12.43 -11.34
CA LEU A 437 -2.02 -11.02 -11.26
C LEU A 437 -2.27 -10.46 -12.66
N SER A 438 -3.40 -9.80 -12.83
CA SER A 438 -3.76 -9.10 -14.06
C SER A 438 -4.16 -7.65 -13.80
N LEU A 439 -3.95 -6.77 -14.80
CA LEU A 439 -4.39 -5.38 -14.79
C LEU A 439 -5.59 -5.22 -15.72
N ILE A 440 -6.67 -4.68 -15.19
CA ILE A 440 -7.86 -4.28 -15.93
C ILE A 440 -8.04 -2.77 -15.76
N MET A 441 -8.40 -2.07 -16.83
CA MET A 441 -8.83 -0.68 -16.72
C MET A 441 -10.33 -0.58 -16.96
N LEU A 442 -11.06 -0.12 -15.94
CA LEU A 442 -12.48 0.17 -16.05
C LEU A 442 -12.65 1.59 -16.61
N PRO A 443 -13.25 1.73 -17.80
CA PRO A 443 -13.31 3.01 -18.50
C PRO A 443 -14.13 4.06 -17.77
N CYS A 444 -13.51 5.18 -17.45
CA CYS A 444 -14.17 6.33 -16.82
C CYS A 444 -13.88 7.63 -17.59
N VAL A 445 -14.70 8.63 -17.35
CA VAL A 445 -14.51 9.99 -17.82
C VAL A 445 -14.78 10.98 -16.70
N GLN A 446 -13.85 11.89 -16.50
CA GLN A 446 -14.10 13.11 -15.74
C GLN A 446 -14.63 14.17 -16.72
N LYS A 447 -15.82 14.69 -16.49
CA LYS A 447 -16.45 15.73 -17.31
C LYS A 447 -17.28 16.65 -16.44
N GLU A 448 -17.09 17.96 -16.59
CA GLU A 448 -17.87 18.96 -15.85
C GLU A 448 -17.84 18.72 -14.33
N MET A 449 -16.63 18.43 -13.79
CA MET A 449 -16.39 18.12 -12.36
C MET A 449 -17.09 16.83 -11.86
N GLN A 450 -17.58 16.00 -12.77
CA GLN A 450 -18.19 14.71 -12.46
C GLN A 450 -17.33 13.58 -13.00
N THR A 451 -17.19 12.52 -12.23
CA THR A 451 -16.56 11.26 -12.68
C THR A 451 -17.62 10.20 -12.86
N LYS A 452 -17.62 9.56 -14.04
CA LYS A 452 -18.62 8.56 -14.46
C LYS A 452 -17.94 7.40 -15.15
N MET A 453 -18.50 6.21 -15.01
CA MET A 453 -18.13 5.09 -15.87
C MET A 453 -18.65 5.30 -17.29
N LEU A 454 -17.87 4.84 -18.28
CA LEU A 454 -18.30 4.75 -19.66
C LEU A 454 -19.03 3.41 -19.84
N THR A 455 -20.34 3.47 -20.01
CA THR A 455 -21.20 2.27 -20.04
C THR A 455 -21.57 1.81 -21.45
N SER A 456 -21.54 2.73 -22.46
CA SER A 456 -21.84 2.34 -23.83
C SER A 456 -20.67 1.58 -24.47
N GLU A 457 -20.95 0.60 -25.30
CA GLU A 457 -19.92 -0.16 -26.02
C GLU A 457 -19.08 0.72 -26.96
N GLU A 458 -19.68 1.79 -27.50
CA GLU A 458 -18.98 2.75 -28.35
C GLU A 458 -17.94 3.55 -27.54
N ASP A 459 -18.34 4.05 -26.37
CA ASP A 459 -17.46 4.83 -25.49
C ASP A 459 -16.33 3.96 -24.92
N LYS A 460 -16.64 2.73 -24.47
CA LYS A 460 -15.65 1.76 -24.01
C LYS A 460 -14.63 1.47 -25.11
N LYS A 461 -15.12 1.23 -26.33
CA LYS A 461 -14.27 1.00 -27.49
C LYS A 461 -13.37 2.20 -27.77
N ALA A 462 -13.90 3.41 -27.72
CA ALA A 462 -13.12 4.63 -27.90
C ALA A 462 -12.04 4.78 -26.82
N PHE A 463 -12.39 4.50 -25.56
CA PHE A 463 -11.46 4.51 -24.44
C PHE A 463 -10.33 3.50 -24.63
N TYR A 464 -10.63 2.23 -24.88
CA TYR A 464 -9.61 1.20 -25.06
C TYR A 464 -8.71 1.45 -26.27
N GLN A 465 -9.29 1.99 -27.35
CA GLN A 465 -8.47 2.39 -28.50
C GLN A 465 -7.52 3.54 -28.14
N TYR A 466 -8.02 4.54 -27.39
CA TYR A 466 -7.19 5.63 -26.90
C TYR A 466 -6.04 5.10 -26.03
N VAL A 467 -6.33 4.24 -25.05
CA VAL A 467 -5.30 3.69 -24.17
C VAL A 467 -4.30 2.83 -24.95
N ALA A 468 -4.76 2.02 -25.90
CA ALA A 468 -3.88 1.24 -26.77
C ALA A 468 -2.95 2.13 -27.60
N ASP A 469 -3.48 3.26 -28.12
CA ASP A 469 -2.71 4.20 -28.96
C ASP A 469 -1.59 4.91 -28.20
N ILE A 470 -1.75 5.13 -26.90
CA ILE A 470 -0.73 5.77 -26.03
C ILE A 470 0.15 4.76 -25.26
N SER A 471 -0.13 3.48 -25.38
CA SER A 471 0.59 2.39 -24.70
C SER A 471 1.69 1.78 -25.57
N THR A 472 2.61 1.02 -24.94
CA THR A 472 3.74 0.41 -25.64
C THR A 472 3.73 -1.11 -25.49
N ASN A 473 3.66 -1.84 -26.64
CA ASN A 473 3.68 -3.30 -26.69
C ASN A 473 2.63 -3.99 -25.80
N VAL A 474 1.44 -3.46 -25.78
CA VAL A 474 0.31 -4.05 -25.05
C VAL A 474 -0.82 -4.47 -25.98
N GLY A 475 -1.55 -5.48 -25.58
CA GLY A 475 -2.87 -5.78 -26.08
C GLY A 475 -3.88 -5.61 -24.96
N ILE A 476 -5.13 -5.35 -25.32
CA ILE A 476 -6.25 -5.22 -24.39
C ILE A 476 -7.36 -6.13 -24.91
N ASP A 477 -7.88 -7.00 -24.08
CA ASP A 477 -8.99 -7.87 -24.44
C ASP A 477 -10.34 -7.17 -24.36
N GLU A 478 -11.42 -7.88 -24.67
CA GLU A 478 -12.79 -7.37 -24.64
C GLU A 478 -13.29 -6.99 -23.25
N ASN A 479 -12.63 -7.48 -22.20
CA ASN A 479 -12.94 -7.19 -20.80
C ASN A 479 -12.10 -6.03 -20.24
N GLY A 480 -11.18 -5.46 -21.04
CA GLY A 480 -10.26 -4.42 -20.61
C GLY A 480 -9.02 -4.94 -19.88
N CYS A 481 -8.75 -6.25 -19.94
CA CYS A 481 -7.56 -6.86 -19.37
C CYS A 481 -6.36 -6.61 -20.28
N PHE A 482 -5.27 -6.14 -19.67
CA PHE A 482 -4.00 -5.85 -20.35
C PHE A 482 -3.07 -7.06 -20.32
N PHE A 483 -2.34 -7.24 -21.41
CA PHE A 483 -1.31 -8.30 -21.51
C PHE A 483 -0.14 -7.83 -22.37
N SER A 484 1.03 -8.43 -22.15
CA SER A 484 2.22 -8.14 -22.93
C SER A 484 2.12 -8.73 -24.34
N TYR A 485 2.24 -7.88 -25.35
CA TYR A 485 2.19 -8.34 -26.75
C TYR A 485 3.36 -9.23 -27.14
N ARG A 486 4.43 -9.29 -26.33
CA ARG A 486 5.62 -10.13 -26.58
C ARG A 486 5.39 -11.59 -26.27
N ASP A 487 4.40 -11.91 -25.43
CA ASP A 487 4.15 -13.26 -24.93
C ASP A 487 3.16 -14.06 -25.78
N VAL A 488 2.58 -13.42 -26.82
CA VAL A 488 1.71 -14.11 -27.77
C VAL A 488 2.57 -14.88 -28.78
N THR A 489 2.80 -16.16 -28.52
CA THR A 489 3.69 -17.03 -29.30
C THR A 489 3.01 -17.70 -30.50
N GLU A 490 1.71 -17.55 -30.73
CA GLU A 490 1.01 -18.19 -31.84
C GLU A 490 0.73 -17.21 -32.99
N PRO A 491 1.34 -17.43 -34.19
CA PRO A 491 1.02 -16.63 -35.36
C PRO A 491 -0.39 -16.95 -35.86
N GLY A 492 -1.28 -15.97 -35.85
CA GLY A 492 -2.58 -16.06 -36.52
C GLY A 492 -3.80 -16.02 -35.60
N VAL A 493 -3.62 -16.02 -34.31
CA VAL A 493 -4.68 -15.72 -33.36
C VAL A 493 -4.43 -14.31 -32.81
N SER A 494 -5.20 -13.32 -33.25
CA SER A 494 -5.36 -12.07 -32.52
C SER A 494 -6.61 -12.24 -31.65
N PRO A 495 -6.49 -12.70 -30.41
CA PRO A 495 -7.63 -12.83 -29.51
C PRO A 495 -8.07 -11.46 -28.95
N TYR A 496 -7.47 -10.36 -29.42
CA TYR A 496 -7.44 -9.10 -28.71
C TYR A 496 -8.08 -7.99 -29.55
N ALA A 497 -9.05 -7.32 -28.94
CA ALA A 497 -9.83 -6.27 -29.60
C ALA A 497 -8.99 -5.04 -29.95
N TYR A 498 -7.95 -4.75 -29.12
CA TYR A 498 -7.15 -3.54 -29.24
C TYR A 498 -5.65 -3.87 -29.12
N THR A 499 -4.87 -3.38 -30.04
CA THR A 499 -3.42 -3.56 -30.03
C THR A 499 -2.73 -2.22 -30.27
N SER A 500 -1.65 -1.95 -29.53
CA SER A 500 -0.80 -0.81 -29.80
C SER A 500 -0.15 -1.01 -31.18
N GLY A 501 -0.59 -0.26 -32.17
CA GLY A 501 -0.07 -0.30 -33.54
C GLY A 501 1.35 0.24 -33.70
N ARG A 502 2.11 0.53 -32.61
CA ARG A 502 3.38 1.23 -32.65
C ARG A 502 4.50 0.54 -31.88
N LYS A 503 5.61 0.44 -32.59
CA LYS A 503 6.96 0.19 -32.04
C LYS A 503 7.64 1.53 -31.78
N TYR A 504 7.39 2.28 -30.73
CA TYR A 504 8.00 3.58 -30.46
C TYR A 504 7.51 4.74 -31.38
N GLY A 505 6.89 5.73 -30.81
CA GLY A 505 6.61 7.03 -31.41
C GLY A 505 5.22 7.56 -31.17
N LEU A 506 5.20 8.79 -30.75
CA LEU A 506 4.07 9.66 -30.47
C LEU A 506 3.08 9.79 -31.64
N ARG A 507 1.80 9.89 -31.31
CA ARG A 507 0.82 10.50 -32.20
C ARG A 507 0.91 12.02 -32.07
N ASP A 508 1.62 12.68 -32.97
CA ASP A 508 1.71 14.14 -33.02
C ASP A 508 0.34 14.81 -33.26
N ASP A 509 -0.67 14.03 -33.73
CA ASP A 509 -2.02 14.48 -34.01
C ASP A 509 -2.94 14.53 -32.77
N LEU A 510 -2.50 14.05 -31.61
CA LEU A 510 -3.22 14.14 -30.34
C LEU A 510 -2.81 15.35 -29.49
N THR A 511 -1.82 16.11 -29.94
CA THR A 511 -1.36 17.33 -29.26
C THR A 511 -1.41 18.52 -30.20
N ASP A 512 -1.79 19.70 -29.65
CA ASP A 512 -1.65 20.96 -30.38
C ASP A 512 -0.14 21.33 -30.53
N ASN A 513 0.13 22.42 -31.27
CA ASN A 513 1.47 22.92 -31.50
C ASN A 513 2.22 23.34 -30.21
N GLU A 514 1.53 23.39 -29.07
CA GLU A 514 2.08 23.69 -27.75
C GLU A 514 2.24 22.41 -26.89
N GLY A 515 1.96 21.23 -27.46
CA GLY A 515 2.04 19.95 -26.78
C GLY A 515 0.88 19.67 -25.80
N ARG A 516 -0.21 20.47 -25.89
CA ARG A 516 -1.44 20.20 -25.13
C ARG A 516 -2.30 19.21 -25.88
N VAL A 517 -2.91 18.29 -25.14
CA VAL A 517 -3.83 17.30 -25.73
C VAL A 517 -5.01 18.02 -26.40
N ILE A 518 -5.18 17.78 -27.69
CA ILE A 518 -6.40 18.17 -28.38
C ILE A 518 -7.54 17.39 -27.71
N ASP A 519 -8.58 18.11 -27.33
CA ASP A 519 -9.78 17.53 -26.71
C ASP A 519 -10.41 16.47 -27.64
N ILE A 520 -9.99 15.22 -27.43
CA ILE A 520 -10.43 14.07 -28.24
C ILE A 520 -11.83 13.62 -27.80
N VAL A 521 -12.23 14.03 -26.60
CA VAL A 521 -13.52 13.68 -25.99
C VAL A 521 -14.64 14.65 -26.41
N GLY A 522 -14.30 15.71 -27.14
CA GLY A 522 -15.25 16.73 -27.60
C GLY A 522 -16.41 16.23 -28.48
N ASN A 523 -16.41 14.95 -28.85
CA ASN A 523 -17.50 14.31 -29.61
C ASN A 523 -18.36 13.34 -28.78
N LEU A 524 -18.10 13.20 -27.47
CA LEU A 524 -19.01 12.46 -26.59
C LEU A 524 -20.24 13.32 -26.30
N GLN A 525 -21.35 13.09 -27.01
CA GLN A 525 -22.65 13.74 -26.79
C GLN A 525 -23.41 13.11 -25.63
#